data_70c781ba46b3bb7d852861a7ec608db3
#
_entry.id   70c781ba46b3bb7d852861a7ec608db3
#
_cell.length_a   1.000
_cell.length_b   1.000
_cell.length_c   1.000
_cell.angle_alpha   90.00
_cell.angle_beta   90.00
_cell.angle_gamma   90.00
#
_symmetry.space_group_name_H-M   'P 1'
#
loop_
_entity.id
_entity.type
_entity.pdbx_description
1 polymer ?
#
loop_
_entity_poly.entity_id
_entity_poly.type
_entity_poly.pdbx_seq_one_letter_code
_entity_poly.pdbx_strand_id
1 'polypeptide(L)'
;MTLPELLAPAGSLERLKVAVLYGANAVYLSGHRFGLRSGADNFTDTEIVEGLQFAHQHDAKVFVVLNAFPHDQDLKEMPDYVIWLEQQGVDAVIVSDLGTCTLIHQYTKLPIHLSTQASCLNSWAAQAWKN
;
A
#
# COMPACT_ATOMS: atom_id res chain seq x y z
N MET A 1 1.97 -0.35 -28.20
CA MET A 1 0.89 -0.52 -27.18
C MET A 1 1.49 -1.11 -25.92
N THR A 2 1.34 -0.42 -24.80
CA THR A 2 1.79 -0.94 -23.51
C THR A 2 0.73 -1.86 -22.91
N LEU A 3 1.16 -3.00 -22.38
CA LEU A 3 0.26 -3.89 -21.66
C LEU A 3 -0.14 -3.26 -20.33
N PRO A 4 -1.36 -3.48 -19.86
CA PRO A 4 -1.75 -3.04 -18.53
C PRO A 4 -0.93 -3.76 -17.45
N GLU A 5 -0.74 -3.08 -16.33
CA GLU A 5 -0.07 -3.67 -15.17
C GLU A 5 -0.96 -4.74 -14.53
N LEU A 6 -0.39 -5.92 -14.32
CA LEU A 6 -1.07 -7.00 -13.61
C LEU A 6 -0.82 -6.86 -12.11
N LEU A 7 -1.85 -6.44 -11.39
CA LEU A 7 -1.81 -6.26 -9.94
C LEU A 7 -2.49 -7.44 -9.25
N ALA A 8 -1.78 -8.07 -8.32
CA ALA A 8 -2.29 -9.22 -7.59
C ALA A 8 -2.29 -8.97 -6.07
N PRO A 9 -3.29 -9.50 -5.34
CA PRO A 9 -3.26 -9.46 -3.88
C PRO A 9 -2.24 -10.45 -3.32
N ALA A 10 -1.64 -10.12 -2.19
CA ALA A 10 -0.73 -11.01 -1.48
C ALA A 10 -1.14 -11.10 -0.02
N GLY A 11 -1.83 -12.17 0.34
CA GLY A 11 -2.29 -12.41 1.71
C GLY A 11 -1.19 -12.94 2.65
N SER A 12 -0.05 -13.38 2.10
CA SER A 12 1.10 -13.86 2.85
C SER A 12 2.36 -13.70 2.02
N LEU A 13 3.52 -13.83 2.67
CA LEU A 13 4.81 -13.78 1.99
C LEU A 13 4.92 -14.88 0.92
N GLU A 14 4.44 -16.08 1.22
CA GLU A 14 4.41 -17.17 0.26
C GLU A 14 3.57 -16.83 -0.97
N ARG A 15 2.37 -16.29 -0.75
CA ARG A 15 1.48 -15.86 -1.85
C ARG A 15 2.08 -14.73 -2.66
N LEU A 16 2.81 -13.81 -2.02
CA LEU A 16 3.53 -12.76 -2.72
C LEU A 16 4.53 -13.37 -3.71
N LYS A 17 5.34 -14.31 -3.24
CA LYS A 17 6.35 -14.97 -4.06
C LYS A 17 5.71 -15.72 -5.24
N VAL A 18 4.62 -16.43 -5.00
CA VAL A 18 3.88 -17.14 -6.04
C VAL A 18 3.33 -16.17 -7.08
N ALA A 19 2.68 -15.09 -6.64
CA ALA A 19 2.10 -14.09 -7.54
C ALA A 19 3.18 -13.48 -8.46
N VAL A 20 4.31 -13.11 -7.89
CA VAL A 20 5.43 -12.54 -8.67
C VAL A 20 5.99 -13.55 -9.67
N LEU A 21 6.19 -14.79 -9.25
CA LEU A 21 6.73 -15.85 -10.13
C LEU A 21 5.76 -16.19 -11.27
N TYR A 22 4.46 -16.05 -11.06
CA TYR A 22 3.46 -16.30 -12.09
C TYR A 22 3.12 -15.07 -12.94
N GLY A 23 3.87 -13.99 -12.81
CA GLY A 23 3.82 -12.87 -13.74
C GLY A 23 3.17 -11.59 -13.24
N ALA A 24 2.86 -11.45 -11.96
CA ALA A 24 2.39 -10.19 -11.42
C ALA A 24 3.43 -9.09 -11.60
N ASN A 25 2.99 -7.92 -12.10
CA ASN A 25 3.84 -6.74 -12.24
C ASN A 25 3.89 -5.94 -10.93
N ALA A 26 2.85 -6.08 -10.12
CA ALA A 26 2.75 -5.45 -8.81
C ALA A 26 1.92 -6.33 -7.89
N VAL A 27 2.20 -6.26 -6.60
CA VAL A 27 1.41 -6.92 -5.56
C VAL A 27 1.01 -5.90 -4.51
N TYR A 28 -0.14 -6.11 -3.88
CA TYR A 28 -0.54 -5.29 -2.74
C TYR A 28 -0.73 -6.17 -1.51
N LEU A 29 -0.35 -5.63 -0.36
CA LEU A 29 -0.35 -6.35 0.91
C LEU A 29 -0.71 -5.41 2.06
N SER A 30 -1.13 -6.01 3.17
CA SER A 30 -1.37 -5.29 4.43
C SER A 30 -0.34 -5.71 5.48
N GLY A 31 0.24 -4.73 6.15
CA GLY A 31 1.01 -4.96 7.37
C GLY A 31 0.10 -5.06 8.58
N HIS A 32 0.69 -5.08 9.77
CA HIS A 32 -0.09 -5.14 11.02
C HIS A 32 -0.79 -3.84 11.37
N ARG A 33 -0.47 -2.74 10.70
CA ARG A 33 -0.93 -1.41 11.06
C ARG A 33 -1.76 -0.81 9.94
N PHE A 34 -2.85 -0.11 10.32
CA PHE A 34 -3.62 0.77 9.45
C PHE A 34 -4.32 0.10 8.27
N GLY A 35 -4.44 -1.23 8.27
CA GLY A 35 -5.26 -1.97 7.32
C GLY A 35 -6.62 -2.33 7.91
N LEU A 36 -7.65 -2.44 7.06
CA LEU A 36 -9.00 -2.82 7.50
C LEU A 36 -9.09 -4.25 8.00
N ARG A 37 -8.22 -5.13 7.50
CA ARG A 37 -8.18 -6.52 7.93
C ARG A 37 -7.15 -6.67 9.05
N SER A 38 -7.64 -6.85 10.27
CA SER A 38 -6.80 -7.23 11.40
C SER A 38 -6.86 -8.75 11.54
N GLY A 39 -5.72 -9.42 11.55
CA GLY A 39 -5.69 -10.87 11.72
C GLY A 39 -4.35 -11.49 11.38
N ALA A 40 -4.31 -12.84 11.44
CA ALA A 40 -3.09 -13.61 11.31
C ALA A 40 -2.42 -13.57 9.93
N ASP A 41 -3.14 -13.07 8.93
CA ASP A 41 -2.67 -13.05 7.54
C ASP A 41 -2.01 -11.72 7.14
N ASN A 42 -1.72 -10.84 8.09
CA ASN A 42 -1.03 -9.58 7.82
C ASN A 42 0.48 -9.78 7.89
N PHE A 43 1.20 -9.06 7.04
CA PHE A 43 2.66 -9.11 7.00
C PHE A 43 3.28 -8.48 8.24
N THR A 44 4.26 -9.15 8.84
CA THR A 44 5.14 -8.53 9.82
C THR A 44 6.08 -7.54 9.11
N ASP A 45 6.70 -6.64 9.87
CA ASP A 45 7.67 -5.71 9.29
C ASP A 45 8.82 -6.46 8.59
N THR A 46 9.30 -7.55 9.18
CA THR A 46 10.33 -8.40 8.57
C THR A 46 9.86 -9.01 7.25
N GLU A 47 8.62 -9.49 7.22
CA GLU A 47 8.03 -10.07 6.01
C GLU A 47 7.82 -9.02 4.91
N ILE A 48 7.49 -7.78 5.27
CA ILE A 48 7.40 -6.68 4.31
C ILE A 48 8.77 -6.45 3.65
N VAL A 49 9.83 -6.39 4.43
CA VAL A 49 11.19 -6.19 3.92
C VAL A 49 11.59 -7.35 3.00
N GLU A 50 11.35 -8.58 3.41
CA GLU A 50 11.66 -9.77 2.61
C GLU A 50 10.86 -9.80 1.31
N GLY A 51 9.57 -9.47 1.39
CA GLY A 51 8.69 -9.40 0.22
C GLY A 51 9.14 -8.32 -0.77
N LEU A 52 9.54 -7.15 -0.27
CA LEU A 52 10.08 -6.08 -1.11
C LEU A 52 11.34 -6.52 -1.85
N GLN A 53 12.26 -7.15 -1.15
CA GLN A 53 13.50 -7.65 -1.76
C GLN A 53 13.19 -8.66 -2.87
N PHE A 54 12.31 -9.61 -2.59
CA PHE A 54 11.93 -10.63 -3.56
C PHE A 54 11.26 -10.02 -4.80
N ALA A 55 10.26 -9.16 -4.57
CA ALA A 55 9.52 -8.53 -5.68
C ALA A 55 10.43 -7.66 -6.54
N HIS A 56 11.26 -6.83 -5.93
CA HIS A 56 12.18 -5.95 -6.67
C HIS A 56 13.22 -6.73 -7.45
N GLN A 57 13.70 -7.87 -6.95
CA GLN A 57 14.60 -8.75 -7.70
C GLN A 57 13.95 -9.31 -8.97
N HIS A 58 12.63 -9.36 -9.02
CA HIS A 58 11.85 -9.87 -10.17
C HIS A 58 11.15 -8.74 -10.94
N ASP A 59 11.57 -7.50 -10.75
CA ASP A 59 11.03 -6.30 -11.40
C ASP A 59 9.53 -6.08 -11.10
N ALA A 60 9.05 -6.55 -9.96
CA ALA A 60 7.68 -6.32 -9.51
C ALA A 60 7.64 -5.23 -8.43
N LYS A 61 6.53 -4.49 -8.41
CA LYS A 61 6.29 -3.43 -7.42
C LYS A 61 5.50 -3.97 -6.23
N VAL A 62 5.64 -3.29 -5.09
CA VAL A 62 4.89 -3.62 -3.87
C VAL A 62 4.14 -2.38 -3.38
N PHE A 63 2.83 -2.52 -3.22
CA PHE A 63 1.96 -1.49 -2.68
C PHE A 63 1.47 -1.93 -1.30
N VAL A 64 1.60 -1.05 -0.31
CA VAL A 64 1.14 -1.34 1.05
C VAL A 64 -0.20 -0.67 1.30
N VAL A 65 -1.15 -1.44 1.82
CA VAL A 65 -2.52 -0.98 2.05
C VAL A 65 -2.60 -0.31 3.42
N LEU A 66 -3.04 0.95 3.43
CA LEU A 66 -3.30 1.76 4.62
C LEU A 66 -4.74 2.27 4.56
N ASN A 67 -5.68 1.35 4.37
CA ASN A 67 -7.07 1.70 4.05
C ASN A 67 -8.01 1.71 5.27
N ALA A 68 -7.50 1.63 6.47
CA ALA A 68 -8.28 1.85 7.68
C ALA A 68 -8.71 3.33 7.77
N PHE A 69 -9.76 3.58 8.53
CA PHE A 69 -10.20 4.93 8.86
C PHE A 69 -9.68 5.28 10.25
N PRO A 70 -8.49 5.87 10.36
CA PRO A 70 -7.82 6.06 11.64
C PRO A 70 -8.48 7.17 12.46
N HIS A 71 -8.49 6.98 13.77
CA HIS A 71 -8.80 8.05 14.71
C HIS A 71 -7.55 8.89 14.99
N ASP A 72 -7.72 10.06 15.61
CA ASP A 72 -6.61 10.97 15.90
C ASP A 72 -5.45 10.31 16.65
N GLN A 73 -5.75 9.33 17.50
CA GLN A 73 -4.72 8.60 18.23
C GLN A 73 -3.83 7.77 17.29
N ASP A 74 -4.45 7.13 16.30
CA ASP A 74 -3.73 6.34 15.31
C ASP A 74 -2.82 7.22 14.45
N LEU A 75 -3.29 8.43 14.14
CA LEU A 75 -2.54 9.38 13.33
C LEU A 75 -1.24 9.86 13.99
N LYS A 76 -1.11 9.71 15.31
CA LYS A 76 0.13 10.08 16.01
C LYS A 76 1.28 9.11 15.71
N GLU A 77 0.96 7.85 15.47
CA GLU A 77 1.96 6.81 15.21
C GLU A 77 2.23 6.62 13.71
N MET A 78 1.32 7.07 12.86
CA MET A 78 1.39 6.86 11.42
C MET A 78 2.60 7.52 10.74
N PRO A 79 3.06 8.74 11.11
CA PRO A 79 4.20 9.34 10.44
C PRO A 79 5.45 8.47 10.45
N ASP A 80 5.79 7.91 11.60
CA ASP A 80 6.98 7.05 11.71
C ASP A 80 6.85 5.81 10.82
N TYR A 81 5.65 5.24 10.75
CA TYR A 81 5.40 4.05 9.94
C TYR A 81 5.53 4.35 8.44
N VAL A 82 4.92 5.42 7.95
CA VAL A 82 4.97 5.74 6.52
C VAL A 82 6.38 6.17 6.09
N ILE A 83 7.12 6.86 6.96
CA ILE A 83 8.52 7.18 6.72
C ILE A 83 9.35 5.89 6.62
N TRP A 84 9.10 4.94 7.51
CA TRP A 84 9.75 3.64 7.48
C TRP A 84 9.45 2.88 6.18
N LEU A 85 8.18 2.87 5.74
CA LEU A 85 7.79 2.24 4.48
C LEU A 85 8.55 2.87 3.30
N GLU A 86 8.65 4.19 3.27
CA GLU A 86 9.39 4.89 2.22
C GLU A 86 10.87 4.50 2.24
N GLN A 87 11.48 4.43 3.41
CA GLN A 87 12.89 4.04 3.57
C GLN A 87 13.14 2.59 3.12
N GLN A 88 12.16 1.71 3.29
CA GLN A 88 12.28 0.33 2.84
C GLN A 88 12.13 0.18 1.32
N GLY A 89 11.65 1.20 0.64
CA GLY A 89 11.51 1.18 -0.81
C GLY A 89 10.14 0.71 -1.31
N VAL A 90 9.10 0.83 -0.49
CA VAL A 90 7.71 0.58 -0.91
C VAL A 90 7.40 1.46 -2.11
N ASP A 91 6.75 0.91 -3.12
CA ASP A 91 6.51 1.61 -4.39
C ASP A 91 5.32 2.56 -4.34
N ALA A 92 4.31 2.25 -3.53
CA ALA A 92 3.15 3.10 -3.30
C ALA A 92 2.36 2.62 -2.08
N VAL A 93 1.46 3.46 -1.62
CA VAL A 93 0.50 3.10 -0.57
C VAL A 93 -0.92 3.25 -1.10
N ILE A 94 -1.84 2.44 -0.59
CA ILE A 94 -3.25 2.45 -0.96
C ILE A 94 -4.03 2.98 0.24
N VAL A 95 -4.75 4.10 0.08
CA VAL A 95 -5.42 4.79 1.18
C VAL A 95 -6.90 4.99 0.88
N SER A 96 -7.69 5.18 1.93
CA SER A 96 -9.13 5.48 1.83
C SER A 96 -9.51 6.80 2.50
N ASP A 97 -8.72 7.24 3.45
CA ASP A 97 -9.02 8.39 4.32
C ASP A 97 -8.25 9.62 3.87
N LEU A 98 -8.95 10.76 3.82
CA LEU A 98 -8.36 12.02 3.40
C LEU A 98 -7.27 12.51 4.36
N GLY A 99 -7.47 12.32 5.67
CA GLY A 99 -6.47 12.67 6.68
C GLY A 99 -5.19 11.87 6.52
N THR A 100 -5.31 10.57 6.29
CA THR A 100 -4.18 9.69 5.99
C THR A 100 -3.42 10.14 4.74
N CYS A 101 -4.16 10.46 3.68
CA CYS A 101 -3.58 10.96 2.43
C CYS A 101 -2.77 12.24 2.67
N THR A 102 -3.35 13.19 3.39
CA THR A 102 -2.71 14.48 3.71
C THR A 102 -1.42 14.26 4.54
N LEU A 103 -1.48 13.39 5.53
CA LEU A 103 -0.34 13.06 6.38
C LEU A 103 0.79 12.43 5.56
N ILE A 104 0.48 11.45 4.72
CA ILE A 104 1.49 10.80 3.87
C ILE A 104 2.15 11.80 2.94
N HIS A 105 1.36 12.67 2.34
CA HIS A 105 1.86 13.71 1.44
C HIS A 105 2.77 14.71 2.16
N GLN A 106 2.49 14.98 3.43
CA GLN A 106 3.31 15.89 4.24
C GLN A 106 4.65 15.29 4.64
N TYR A 107 4.69 14.01 5.00
CA TYR A 107 5.88 13.38 5.58
C TYR A 107 6.69 12.55 4.59
N THR A 108 6.14 12.19 3.45
CA THR A 108 6.82 11.32 2.48
C THR A 108 6.57 11.78 1.05
N LYS A 109 7.29 11.16 0.11
CA LYS A 109 7.04 11.31 -1.33
C LYS A 109 6.44 10.05 -1.93
N LEU A 110 5.89 9.16 -1.10
CA LEU A 110 5.27 7.93 -1.56
C LEU A 110 4.11 8.24 -2.52
N PRO A 111 4.04 7.57 -3.67
CA PRO A 111 2.85 7.60 -4.50
C PRO A 111 1.65 7.06 -3.74
N ILE A 112 0.50 7.70 -3.93
CA ILE A 112 -0.74 7.34 -3.24
C ILE A 112 -1.75 6.83 -4.26
N HIS A 113 -2.26 5.62 -4.04
CA HIS A 113 -3.36 5.06 -4.80
C HIS A 113 -4.61 5.10 -3.93
N LEU A 114 -5.72 5.53 -4.53
CA LEU A 114 -6.98 5.62 -3.81
C LEU A 114 -7.67 4.26 -3.79
N SER A 115 -8.02 3.80 -2.59
CA SER A 115 -8.76 2.55 -2.42
C SER A 115 -10.22 2.69 -2.86
N THR A 116 -10.84 1.56 -3.20
CA THR A 116 -12.27 1.50 -3.51
C THR A 116 -13.15 1.93 -2.33
N GLN A 117 -12.67 1.78 -1.10
CA GLN A 117 -13.39 2.22 0.09
C GLN A 117 -13.54 3.75 0.20
N ALA A 118 -12.78 4.52 -0.57
CA ALA A 118 -12.93 5.97 -0.60
C ALA A 118 -14.16 6.42 -1.40
N SER A 119 -14.82 5.51 -2.09
CA SER A 119 -16.06 5.77 -2.86
C SER A 119 -15.90 6.87 -3.91
N CYS A 120 -14.76 6.88 -4.61
CA CYS A 120 -14.54 7.82 -5.71
C CYS A 120 -15.28 7.34 -6.95
N LEU A 121 -16.49 7.88 -7.19
CA LEU A 121 -17.41 7.36 -8.20
C LEU A 121 -17.54 8.21 -9.45
N ASN A 122 -16.92 9.40 -9.48
CA ASN A 122 -17.08 10.32 -10.60
C ASN A 122 -15.84 11.22 -10.76
N SER A 123 -15.80 11.93 -11.88
CA SER A 123 -14.67 12.79 -12.22
C SER A 123 -14.46 13.96 -11.25
N TRP A 124 -15.52 14.49 -10.67
CA TRP A 124 -15.40 15.58 -9.70
C TRP A 124 -14.72 15.11 -8.41
N ALA A 125 -15.10 13.93 -7.92
CA ALA A 125 -14.43 13.33 -6.77
C ALA A 125 -12.96 13.02 -7.08
N ALA A 126 -12.68 12.50 -8.27
CA ALA A 126 -11.31 12.22 -8.70
C ALA A 126 -10.45 13.48 -8.75
N GLN A 127 -11.00 14.59 -9.23
CA GLN A 127 -10.30 15.87 -9.25
C GLN A 127 -10.02 16.38 -7.83
N ALA A 128 -10.98 16.25 -6.92
CA ALA A 128 -10.82 16.66 -5.53
C ALA A 128 -9.70 15.86 -4.85
N TRP A 129 -9.64 14.55 -5.08
CA TRP A 129 -8.58 13.70 -4.53
C TRP A 129 -7.20 14.02 -5.12
N LYS A 130 -7.14 14.42 -6.37
CA LYS A 130 -5.88 14.75 -7.05
C LYS A 130 -5.24 16.02 -6.49
N ASN A 131 -6.03 16.94 -6.02
CA ASN A 131 -5.58 18.21 -5.46
C ASN A 131 -5.28 18.08 -3.96
#